data_2eeecbaa8e964bf8327c30b83ca17c12
#
_entry.id   2eeecbaa8e964bf8327c30b83ca17c12
#
_cell.length_a   1.000
_cell.length_b   1.000
_cell.length_c   1.000
_cell.angle_alpha   90.00
_cell.angle_beta   90.00
_cell.angle_gamma   90.00
#
_symmetry.space_group_name_H-M   'P 1'
#
loop_
_entity.id
_entity.type
_entity.pdbx_description
1 polymer ?
#
loop_
_entity_poly.entity_id
_entity_poly.type
_entity_poly.pdbx_seq_one_letter_code
_entity_poly.pdbx_strand_id
1 'polypeptide(L)'
;MINTRDILETIHMIEDENLDIRTITMGISLLDCCSQDIDDSCRRVYDKIARKAENLVRVGCEIEKEYGVPIINKRVAVTPIAMLAAASGGDPVKYALTLEKAAQAVGVNFIGGYSALVQKGFAPGDEALISSIPEALARTEHVCSSINIGSTKAGINMDAVALMGKIIRKTAELTADDNCIGAAKLVVFCNAPEDNPFMAGAFHGPGEPESVINVGVSGPGVVRCALKKIPDGNLTDVADTIKKTAFKITRLGQLIASEASRRLDVPFGIVDLSLAPTPAVGDSVAHILEEIGLEQCGAHGTTAALALLNDAVKKGGTMASSHVGGLSGAFIPVTEDAGMIDAARVGTLKIEKLEAMTAVCSVGLDMIVVPGDTTAEVLSAVIADEAAIGMVNSKTTAVRLIPAIGKNAGEELNFGGLLGSGPIMPLNTASPAKMISRGGRIPAPLQSLKN
;
A
#
# COMPACT_ATOMS: atom_id res chain seq x y z
N MET A 1 35.81 -8.77 7.63
CA MET A 1 36.23 -9.58 6.47
C MET A 1 34.96 -9.92 5.70
N ILE A 2 34.88 -9.53 4.44
CA ILE A 2 33.71 -9.89 3.59
C ILE A 2 33.86 -11.38 3.28
N ASN A 3 32.83 -12.16 3.63
CA ASN A 3 32.82 -13.59 3.38
C ASN A 3 32.31 -13.86 1.95
N THR A 4 33.10 -14.52 1.12
CA THR A 4 32.72 -14.87 -0.25
C THR A 4 31.37 -15.60 -0.34
N ARG A 5 31.05 -16.40 0.68
CA ARG A 5 29.76 -17.10 0.76
C ARG A 5 28.58 -16.13 0.87
N ASP A 6 28.72 -15.06 1.66
CA ASP A 6 27.65 -14.07 1.86
C ASP A 6 27.43 -13.24 0.59
N ILE A 7 28.49 -12.97 -0.19
CA ILE A 7 28.38 -12.31 -1.50
C ILE A 7 27.62 -13.20 -2.49
N LEU A 8 28.00 -14.47 -2.60
CA LEU A 8 27.34 -15.42 -3.49
C LEU A 8 25.87 -15.63 -3.11
N GLU A 9 25.56 -15.68 -1.82
CA GLU A 9 24.19 -15.77 -1.33
C GLU A 9 23.36 -14.54 -1.74
N THR A 10 23.92 -13.33 -1.63
CA THR A 10 23.22 -12.10 -2.05
C THR A 10 22.96 -12.10 -3.55
N ILE A 11 23.93 -12.50 -4.37
CA ILE A 11 23.75 -12.62 -5.83
C ILE A 11 22.63 -13.61 -6.14
N HIS A 12 22.63 -14.78 -5.52
CA HIS A 12 21.60 -15.80 -5.70
C HIS A 12 20.20 -15.29 -5.29
N MET A 13 20.09 -14.55 -4.19
CA MET A 13 18.83 -13.93 -3.79
C MET A 13 18.27 -12.97 -4.84
N ILE A 14 19.13 -12.24 -5.55
CA ILE A 14 18.74 -11.28 -6.58
C ILE A 14 18.40 -12.00 -7.89
N GLU A 15 19.28 -12.88 -8.38
CA GLU A 15 19.16 -13.50 -9.71
C GLU A 15 18.12 -14.61 -9.76
N ASP A 16 17.99 -15.42 -8.69
CA ASP A 16 17.20 -16.65 -8.70
C ASP A 16 15.98 -16.62 -7.77
N GLU A 17 15.98 -15.76 -6.73
CA GLU A 17 14.97 -15.74 -5.68
C GLU A 17 14.07 -14.47 -5.68
N ASN A 18 14.13 -13.65 -6.73
CA ASN A 18 13.31 -12.41 -6.93
C ASN A 18 13.45 -11.35 -5.82
N LEU A 19 14.66 -11.14 -5.29
CA LEU A 19 14.91 -10.01 -4.39
C LEU A 19 14.94 -8.70 -5.16
N ASP A 20 14.10 -7.75 -4.79
CA ASP A 20 14.05 -6.43 -5.41
C ASP A 20 13.99 -5.28 -4.40
N ILE A 21 14.39 -4.11 -4.86
CA ILE A 21 14.00 -2.84 -4.25
C ILE A 21 12.70 -2.41 -4.91
N ARG A 22 11.60 -2.60 -4.22
CA ARG A 22 10.30 -2.34 -4.78
C ARG A 22 10.10 -0.86 -5.10
N THR A 23 10.67 0.02 -4.29
CA THR A 23 10.60 1.46 -4.55
C THR A 23 11.69 2.25 -3.83
N ILE A 24 12.17 3.31 -4.49
CA ILE A 24 12.77 4.48 -3.84
C ILE A 24 11.74 5.60 -3.92
N THR A 25 11.28 6.08 -2.77
CA THR A 25 10.25 7.11 -2.67
C THR A 25 10.82 8.36 -2.01
N MET A 26 10.71 9.51 -2.68
CA MET A 26 11.02 10.79 -2.08
C MET A 26 9.76 11.40 -1.48
N GLY A 27 9.75 11.58 -0.17
CA GLY A 27 8.76 12.37 0.55
C GLY A 27 9.08 13.85 0.41
N ILE A 28 8.07 14.69 0.10
CA ILE A 28 8.24 16.14 -0.06
C ILE A 28 7.10 16.88 0.64
N SER A 29 7.43 17.69 1.63
CA SER A 29 6.45 18.60 2.25
C SER A 29 6.09 19.72 1.28
N LEU A 30 4.79 19.97 1.14
CA LEU A 30 4.23 21.04 0.30
C LEU A 30 3.59 22.17 1.11
N LEU A 31 3.76 22.16 2.44
CA LEU A 31 3.08 23.15 3.32
C LEU A 31 3.46 24.60 2.99
N ASP A 32 4.69 24.85 2.55
CA ASP A 32 5.16 26.16 2.10
C ASP A 32 4.64 26.57 0.72
N CYS A 33 3.95 25.66 0.01
CA CYS A 33 3.30 25.94 -1.27
C CYS A 33 1.86 26.46 -1.11
N CYS A 34 1.33 26.53 0.11
CA CYS A 34 -0.01 27.08 0.35
C CYS A 34 -0.14 28.52 -0.15
N SER A 35 -1.25 28.80 -0.81
CA SER A 35 -1.63 30.15 -1.26
C SER A 35 -3.15 30.24 -1.28
N GLN A 36 -3.70 31.47 -1.14
CA GLN A 36 -5.14 31.71 -1.30
C GLN A 36 -5.57 31.57 -2.77
N ASP A 37 -4.65 31.74 -3.71
CA ASP A 37 -4.85 31.49 -5.13
C ASP A 37 -4.39 30.08 -5.49
N ILE A 38 -5.32 29.24 -5.97
CA ILE A 38 -5.04 27.87 -6.35
C ILE A 38 -4.03 27.78 -7.50
N ASP A 39 -4.03 28.71 -8.44
CA ASP A 39 -3.10 28.68 -9.58
C ASP A 39 -1.66 29.02 -9.14
N ASP A 40 -1.52 29.95 -8.17
CA ASP A 40 -0.23 30.24 -7.54
C ASP A 40 0.25 29.03 -6.69
N SER A 41 -0.64 28.40 -5.91
CA SER A 41 -0.32 27.20 -5.15
C SER A 41 0.12 26.06 -6.07
N CYS A 42 -0.62 25.77 -7.13
CA CYS A 42 -0.26 24.75 -8.14
C CYS A 42 1.10 25.02 -8.78
N ARG A 43 1.40 26.26 -9.14
CA ARG A 43 2.73 26.63 -9.68
C ARG A 43 3.84 26.33 -8.70
N ARG A 44 3.68 26.73 -7.42
CA ARG A 44 4.68 26.45 -6.35
C ARG A 44 4.87 24.95 -6.12
N VAL A 45 3.77 24.19 -6.12
CA VAL A 45 3.79 22.72 -6.00
C VAL A 45 4.60 22.10 -7.13
N TYR A 46 4.32 22.46 -8.38
CA TYR A 46 5.06 21.98 -9.54
C TYR A 46 6.55 22.31 -9.44
N ASP A 47 6.88 23.57 -9.19
CA ASP A 47 8.27 24.06 -9.14
C ASP A 47 9.05 23.35 -8.01
N LYS A 48 8.42 23.11 -6.86
CA LYS A 48 9.07 22.42 -5.74
C LYS A 48 9.33 20.96 -6.05
N ILE A 49 8.36 20.22 -6.57
CA ILE A 49 8.52 18.80 -6.93
C ILE A 49 9.56 18.65 -8.03
N ALA A 50 9.45 19.42 -9.11
CA ALA A 50 10.39 19.40 -10.22
C ALA A 50 11.83 19.62 -9.77
N ARG A 51 12.07 20.58 -8.89
CA ARG A 51 13.40 20.88 -8.35
C ARG A 51 13.91 19.80 -7.38
N LYS A 52 13.07 19.33 -6.44
CA LYS A 52 13.49 18.38 -5.41
C LYS A 52 13.73 16.97 -5.96
N ALA A 53 12.86 16.52 -6.87
CA ALA A 53 12.92 15.17 -7.44
C ALA A 53 13.66 15.09 -8.79
N GLU A 54 14.28 16.19 -9.28
CA GLU A 54 14.98 16.28 -10.57
C GLU A 54 15.91 15.09 -10.85
N ASN A 55 16.66 14.66 -9.84
CA ASN A 55 17.67 13.62 -9.97
C ASN A 55 17.22 12.24 -9.47
N LEU A 56 16.00 12.10 -8.96
CA LEU A 56 15.55 10.87 -8.30
C LEU A 56 15.63 9.64 -9.21
N VAL A 57 15.08 9.75 -10.41
CA VAL A 57 15.05 8.63 -11.37
C VAL A 57 16.45 8.29 -11.87
N ARG A 58 17.25 9.30 -12.23
CA ARG A 58 18.64 9.11 -12.68
C ARG A 58 19.46 8.39 -11.60
N VAL A 59 19.43 8.87 -10.38
CA VAL A 59 20.17 8.27 -9.24
C VAL A 59 19.67 6.86 -8.96
N GLY A 60 18.35 6.61 -9.00
CA GLY A 60 17.80 5.27 -8.86
C GLY A 60 18.33 4.30 -9.91
N CYS A 61 18.39 4.70 -11.18
CA CYS A 61 18.93 3.87 -12.26
C CYS A 61 20.45 3.66 -12.16
N GLU A 62 21.20 4.65 -11.68
CA GLU A 62 22.64 4.51 -11.44
C GLU A 62 22.93 3.49 -10.31
N ILE A 63 22.16 3.56 -9.21
CA ILE A 63 22.28 2.61 -8.10
C ILE A 63 21.90 1.20 -8.56
N GLU A 64 20.81 1.04 -9.27
CA GLU A 64 20.38 -0.24 -9.84
C GLU A 64 21.49 -0.88 -10.68
N LYS A 65 22.09 -0.11 -11.59
CA LYS A 65 23.18 -0.56 -12.46
C LYS A 65 24.45 -0.91 -11.69
N GLU A 66 24.80 -0.13 -10.67
CA GLU A 66 26.04 -0.29 -9.91
C GLU A 66 25.97 -1.47 -8.93
N TYR A 67 24.83 -1.63 -8.26
CA TYR A 67 24.65 -2.68 -7.25
C TYR A 67 24.05 -3.98 -7.83
N GLY A 68 23.57 -3.96 -9.07
CA GLY A 68 22.97 -5.13 -9.73
C GLY A 68 21.62 -5.54 -9.11
N VAL A 69 20.97 -4.68 -8.31
CA VAL A 69 19.69 -4.96 -7.66
C VAL A 69 18.59 -4.21 -8.39
N PRO A 70 17.53 -4.89 -8.88
CA PRO A 70 16.42 -4.21 -9.54
C PRO A 70 15.75 -3.17 -8.62
N ILE A 71 15.55 -1.95 -9.12
CA ILE A 71 14.78 -0.90 -8.45
C ILE A 71 13.53 -0.64 -9.29
N ILE A 72 12.45 -1.29 -8.91
CA ILE A 72 11.25 -1.41 -9.75
C ILE A 72 10.56 -0.06 -9.94
N ASN A 73 10.38 0.70 -8.85
CA ASN A 73 9.71 1.99 -8.90
C ASN A 73 10.57 3.12 -8.31
N LYS A 74 10.45 4.29 -8.93
CA LYS A 74 10.90 5.56 -8.37
C LYS A 74 9.65 6.42 -8.19
N ARG A 75 9.37 6.87 -6.96
CA ARG A 75 8.09 7.51 -6.59
C ARG A 75 8.30 8.82 -5.85
N VAL A 76 7.27 9.64 -5.85
CA VAL A 76 7.17 10.82 -4.99
C VAL A 76 5.92 10.67 -4.11
N ALA A 77 6.04 11.02 -2.83
CA ALA A 77 4.90 11.16 -1.92
C ALA A 77 4.89 12.60 -1.40
N VAL A 78 3.73 13.25 -1.42
CA VAL A 78 3.63 14.65 -0.99
C VAL A 78 2.66 14.81 0.18
N THR A 79 2.72 15.95 0.84
CA THR A 79 1.74 16.36 1.86
C THR A 79 0.32 16.15 1.35
N PRO A 80 -0.61 15.64 2.19
CA PRO A 80 -2.01 15.50 1.80
C PRO A 80 -2.57 16.78 1.20
N ILE A 81 -2.95 16.75 -0.07
CA ILE A 81 -3.37 17.91 -0.86
C ILE A 81 -4.60 18.60 -0.26
N ALA A 82 -5.45 17.89 0.48
CA ALA A 82 -6.57 18.50 1.18
C ALA A 82 -6.15 19.64 2.11
N MET A 83 -4.93 19.60 2.67
CA MET A 83 -4.40 20.68 3.51
C MET A 83 -4.14 21.97 2.70
N LEU A 84 -3.64 21.82 1.47
CA LEU A 84 -3.42 22.94 0.56
C LEU A 84 -4.76 23.46 0.01
N ALA A 85 -5.66 22.54 -0.36
CA ALA A 85 -6.99 22.87 -0.88
C ALA A 85 -7.83 23.65 0.15
N ALA A 86 -7.66 23.38 1.44
CA ALA A 86 -8.30 24.11 2.51
C ALA A 86 -7.91 25.62 2.55
N ALA A 87 -6.71 25.95 2.09
CA ALA A 87 -6.21 27.33 2.06
C ALA A 87 -6.55 28.07 0.76
N SER A 88 -6.55 27.35 -0.38
CA SER A 88 -6.65 27.99 -1.69
C SER A 88 -8.09 28.12 -2.22
N GLY A 89 -9.02 27.25 -1.77
CA GLY A 89 -10.33 27.14 -2.42
C GLY A 89 -10.21 26.67 -3.88
N GLY A 90 -11.27 26.82 -4.65
CA GLY A 90 -11.29 26.46 -6.08
C GLY A 90 -11.44 24.96 -6.33
N ASP A 91 -11.17 24.52 -7.57
CA ASP A 91 -11.33 23.14 -7.99
C ASP A 91 -10.08 22.30 -7.67
N PRO A 92 -10.16 21.31 -6.74
CA PRO A 92 -9.01 20.49 -6.38
C PRO A 92 -8.42 19.64 -7.52
N VAL A 93 -9.18 19.37 -8.59
CA VAL A 93 -8.66 18.64 -9.77
C VAL A 93 -7.44 19.34 -10.38
N LYS A 94 -7.31 20.66 -10.24
CA LYS A 94 -6.11 21.40 -10.65
C LYS A 94 -4.84 20.89 -9.97
N TYR A 95 -4.91 20.53 -8.68
CA TYR A 95 -3.78 19.92 -7.97
C TYR A 95 -3.44 18.54 -8.54
N ALA A 96 -4.44 17.70 -8.84
CA ALA A 96 -4.18 16.39 -9.45
C ALA A 96 -3.46 16.54 -10.79
N LEU A 97 -3.92 17.44 -11.67
CA LEU A 97 -3.27 17.72 -12.95
C LEU A 97 -1.87 18.30 -12.79
N THR A 98 -1.64 19.08 -11.73
CA THR A 98 -0.32 19.62 -11.40
C THR A 98 0.64 18.52 -10.94
N LEU A 99 0.17 17.60 -10.08
CA LEU A 99 0.94 16.43 -9.65
C LEU A 99 1.27 15.52 -10.84
N GLU A 100 0.31 15.28 -11.73
CA GLU A 100 0.52 14.51 -12.97
C GLU A 100 1.62 15.12 -13.83
N LYS A 101 1.52 16.43 -14.10
CA LYS A 101 2.53 17.16 -14.86
C LYS A 101 3.91 17.11 -14.19
N ALA A 102 3.98 17.21 -12.87
CA ALA A 102 5.23 17.11 -12.12
C ALA A 102 5.81 15.69 -12.19
N ALA A 103 4.98 14.64 -12.04
CA ALA A 103 5.40 13.25 -12.16
C ALA A 103 6.01 12.94 -13.53
N GLN A 104 5.36 13.41 -14.60
CA GLN A 104 5.86 13.29 -15.97
C GLN A 104 7.19 14.04 -16.17
N ALA A 105 7.31 15.25 -15.62
CA ALA A 105 8.51 16.06 -15.77
C ALA A 105 9.74 15.42 -15.09
N VAL A 106 9.58 14.78 -13.93
CA VAL A 106 10.68 14.11 -13.22
C VAL A 106 10.81 12.62 -13.56
N GLY A 107 9.88 12.06 -14.33
CA GLY A 107 9.89 10.69 -14.84
C GLY A 107 9.61 9.60 -13.82
N VAL A 108 8.91 9.93 -12.71
CA VAL A 108 8.56 8.94 -11.68
C VAL A 108 7.38 8.08 -12.10
N ASN A 109 7.32 6.85 -11.56
CA ASN A 109 6.25 5.90 -11.89
C ASN A 109 4.91 6.29 -11.26
N PHE A 110 4.94 6.80 -10.02
CA PHE A 110 3.75 7.21 -9.28
C PHE A 110 4.03 8.44 -8.41
N ILE A 111 2.99 9.22 -8.16
CA ILE A 111 2.97 10.30 -7.19
C ILE A 111 1.75 10.16 -6.28
N GLY A 112 2.00 10.00 -4.98
CA GLY A 112 0.98 9.91 -3.94
C GLY A 112 0.81 11.22 -3.20
N GLY A 113 -0.32 11.36 -2.48
CA GLY A 113 -0.62 12.55 -1.69
C GLY A 113 -1.85 13.32 -2.16
N TYR A 114 -2.55 12.89 -3.22
CA TYR A 114 -3.89 13.41 -3.50
C TYR A 114 -4.87 12.83 -2.47
N SER A 115 -4.71 13.26 -1.22
CA SER A 115 -5.20 12.58 -0.03
C SER A 115 -5.83 13.53 0.98
N ALA A 116 -6.68 12.98 1.87
CA ALA A 116 -7.24 13.68 3.02
C ALA A 116 -7.19 12.82 4.29
N LEU A 117 -7.05 13.47 5.44
CA LEU A 117 -6.96 12.86 6.77
C LEU A 117 -8.20 13.20 7.59
N VAL A 118 -9.29 12.43 7.43
CA VAL A 118 -10.62 12.75 7.96
C VAL A 118 -11.02 11.90 9.19
N GLN A 119 -10.07 11.24 9.83
CA GLN A 119 -10.32 10.43 11.02
C GLN A 119 -10.87 11.23 12.22
N LYS A 120 -10.62 12.53 12.26
CA LYS A 120 -11.15 13.42 13.32
C LYS A 120 -12.42 14.14 12.92
N GLY A 121 -12.86 14.02 11.69
CA GLY A 121 -13.93 14.78 11.05
C GLY A 121 -13.39 15.49 9.80
N PHE A 122 -14.27 16.15 9.06
CA PHE A 122 -13.88 16.90 7.87
C PHE A 122 -13.36 18.28 8.24
N ALA A 123 -12.23 18.67 7.63
CA ALA A 123 -11.75 20.04 7.62
C ALA A 123 -12.21 20.76 6.33
N PRO A 124 -12.13 22.09 6.28
CA PRO A 124 -12.37 22.84 5.04
C PRO A 124 -11.46 22.31 3.91
N GLY A 125 -12.02 21.97 2.78
CA GLY A 125 -11.30 21.40 1.62
C GLY A 125 -11.33 19.88 1.53
N ASP A 126 -11.53 19.13 2.62
CA ASP A 126 -11.56 17.66 2.59
C ASP A 126 -12.69 17.13 1.70
N GLU A 127 -13.92 17.62 1.90
CA GLU A 127 -15.09 17.18 1.11
C GLU A 127 -14.93 17.52 -0.37
N ALA A 128 -14.41 18.71 -0.68
CA ALA A 128 -14.16 19.15 -2.04
C ALA A 128 -13.11 18.23 -2.71
N LEU A 129 -12.00 17.95 -2.04
CA LEU A 129 -10.97 17.05 -2.54
C LEU A 129 -11.52 15.64 -2.73
N ILE A 130 -12.19 15.06 -1.72
CA ILE A 130 -12.71 13.67 -1.79
C ILE A 130 -13.73 13.57 -2.94
N SER A 131 -14.62 14.55 -3.09
CA SER A 131 -15.60 14.57 -4.17
C SER A 131 -14.97 14.67 -5.57
N SER A 132 -13.77 15.23 -5.68
CA SER A 132 -13.03 15.37 -6.94
C SER A 132 -12.21 14.15 -7.32
N ILE A 133 -11.98 13.18 -6.40
CA ILE A 133 -11.16 11.98 -6.64
C ILE A 133 -11.56 11.23 -7.91
N PRO A 134 -12.84 10.94 -8.20
CA PRO A 134 -13.22 10.21 -9.39
C PRO A 134 -12.74 10.88 -10.68
N GLU A 135 -12.93 12.18 -10.80
CA GLU A 135 -12.46 12.95 -11.96
C GLU A 135 -10.92 13.03 -11.99
N ALA A 136 -10.29 13.29 -10.85
CA ALA A 136 -8.85 13.39 -10.74
C ALA A 136 -8.16 12.09 -11.21
N LEU A 137 -8.60 10.92 -10.73
CA LEU A 137 -8.01 9.64 -11.06
C LEU A 137 -8.35 9.15 -12.49
N ALA A 138 -9.48 9.59 -13.05
CA ALA A 138 -9.83 9.32 -14.44
C ALA A 138 -9.01 10.16 -15.43
N ARG A 139 -8.52 11.35 -15.01
CA ARG A 139 -7.78 12.29 -15.85
C ARG A 139 -6.26 12.21 -15.68
N THR A 140 -5.77 11.35 -14.79
CA THR A 140 -4.33 11.22 -14.48
C THR A 140 -3.90 9.77 -14.55
N GLU A 141 -2.65 9.54 -14.93
CA GLU A 141 -2.04 8.21 -15.02
C GLU A 141 -1.21 7.89 -13.77
N HIS A 142 -0.39 8.83 -13.33
CA HIS A 142 0.61 8.65 -12.26
C HIS A 142 0.07 8.96 -10.86
N VAL A 143 -1.00 9.75 -10.76
CA VAL A 143 -1.52 10.21 -9.46
C VAL A 143 -2.26 9.10 -8.74
N CYS A 144 -1.90 8.89 -7.46
CA CYS A 144 -2.58 7.99 -6.55
C CYS A 144 -3.19 8.74 -5.37
N SER A 145 -4.30 8.22 -4.86
CA SER A 145 -5.08 8.84 -3.79
C SER A 145 -5.29 7.93 -2.60
N SER A 146 -5.40 8.52 -1.42
CA SER A 146 -5.81 7.80 -0.21
C SER A 146 -6.57 8.67 0.76
N ILE A 147 -7.48 8.06 1.51
CA ILE A 147 -8.27 8.73 2.53
C ILE A 147 -8.12 7.97 3.85
N ASN A 148 -7.63 8.64 4.89
CA ASN A 148 -7.56 8.05 6.22
C ASN A 148 -8.84 8.38 7.01
N ILE A 149 -9.72 7.38 7.17
CA ILE A 149 -11.07 7.57 7.75
C ILE A 149 -11.15 7.24 9.25
N GLY A 150 -10.12 6.62 9.79
CA GLY A 150 -10.16 6.14 11.18
C GLY A 150 -8.78 6.04 11.81
N SER A 151 -8.77 5.97 13.12
CA SER A 151 -7.59 5.63 13.91
C SER A 151 -7.98 5.03 15.26
N THR A 152 -7.06 4.29 15.86
CA THR A 152 -7.22 3.74 17.21
C THR A 152 -7.53 4.83 18.26
N LYS A 153 -7.01 6.06 18.05
CA LYS A 153 -7.21 7.18 18.97
C LYS A 153 -8.48 7.99 18.69
N ALA A 154 -8.88 8.11 17.42
CA ALA A 154 -10.02 8.94 17.03
C ALA A 154 -11.32 8.14 16.82
N GLY A 155 -11.25 6.82 16.69
CA GLY A 155 -12.37 6.02 16.22
C GLY A 155 -12.51 6.06 14.71
N ILE A 156 -13.66 5.66 14.18
CA ILE A 156 -13.96 5.60 12.75
C ILE A 156 -14.97 6.68 12.39
N ASN A 157 -14.67 7.50 11.38
CA ASN A 157 -15.58 8.49 10.82
C ASN A 157 -16.52 7.80 9.82
N MET A 158 -17.74 7.46 10.27
CA MET A 158 -18.72 6.72 9.46
C MET A 158 -19.32 7.57 8.34
N ASP A 159 -19.31 8.89 8.45
CA ASP A 159 -19.71 9.77 7.35
C ASP A 159 -18.70 9.70 6.21
N ALA A 160 -17.40 9.66 6.53
CA ALA A 160 -16.34 9.45 5.55
C ALA A 160 -16.42 8.04 4.94
N VAL A 161 -16.71 7.02 5.75
CA VAL A 161 -16.90 5.63 5.25
C VAL A 161 -18.04 5.59 4.23
N ALA A 162 -19.18 6.18 4.54
CA ALA A 162 -20.34 6.24 3.63
C ALA A 162 -20.04 7.02 2.34
N LEU A 163 -19.22 8.08 2.44
CA LEU A 163 -18.77 8.85 1.28
C LEU A 163 -17.82 8.00 0.40
N MET A 164 -16.85 7.30 1.01
CA MET A 164 -15.84 6.54 0.26
C MET A 164 -16.41 5.40 -0.56
N GLY A 165 -17.46 4.69 -0.10
CA GLY A 165 -18.13 3.69 -0.92
C GLY A 165 -18.70 4.27 -2.22
N LYS A 166 -19.27 5.47 -2.15
CA LYS A 166 -19.78 6.19 -3.33
C LYS A 166 -18.64 6.65 -4.25
N ILE A 167 -17.55 7.15 -3.67
CA ILE A 167 -16.36 7.63 -4.41
C ILE A 167 -15.70 6.45 -5.15
N ILE A 168 -15.47 5.30 -4.50
CA ILE A 168 -14.89 4.11 -5.13
C ILE A 168 -15.76 3.66 -6.31
N ARG A 169 -17.07 3.54 -6.11
CA ARG A 169 -17.99 3.15 -7.19
C ARG A 169 -17.93 4.12 -8.36
N LYS A 170 -18.04 5.43 -8.10
CA LYS A 170 -17.98 6.44 -9.16
C LYS A 170 -16.62 6.46 -9.87
N THR A 171 -15.53 6.24 -9.16
CA THR A 171 -14.19 6.15 -9.76
C THR A 171 -14.10 4.96 -10.70
N ALA A 172 -14.61 3.80 -10.29
CA ALA A 172 -14.66 2.62 -11.14
C ALA A 172 -15.53 2.85 -12.38
N GLU A 173 -16.70 3.49 -12.24
CA GLU A 173 -17.60 3.83 -13.35
C GLU A 173 -16.92 4.77 -14.37
N LEU A 174 -16.19 5.79 -13.93
CA LEU A 174 -15.49 6.74 -14.81
C LEU A 174 -14.28 6.13 -15.53
N THR A 175 -13.78 5.02 -15.05
CA THR A 175 -12.61 4.32 -15.63
C THR A 175 -12.96 2.91 -16.09
N ALA A 176 -14.24 2.63 -16.35
CA ALA A 176 -14.72 1.31 -16.76
C ALA A 176 -14.09 0.81 -18.07
N ASP A 177 -13.86 1.71 -19.02
CA ASP A 177 -13.23 1.42 -20.32
C ASP A 177 -11.73 1.06 -20.18
N ASP A 178 -11.11 1.37 -19.03
CA ASP A 178 -9.73 1.03 -18.68
C ASP A 178 -9.70 0.09 -17.45
N ASN A 179 -10.47 -0.97 -17.48
CA ASN A 179 -10.53 -2.00 -16.43
C ASN A 179 -10.71 -1.45 -15.00
N CYS A 180 -11.43 -0.34 -14.85
CA CYS A 180 -11.67 0.32 -13.56
C CYS A 180 -10.37 0.71 -12.81
N ILE A 181 -9.29 1.00 -13.54
CA ILE A 181 -7.94 1.28 -12.99
C ILE A 181 -7.93 2.43 -11.98
N GLY A 182 -8.83 3.40 -12.10
CA GLY A 182 -8.95 4.49 -11.14
C GLY A 182 -9.19 3.99 -9.71
N ALA A 183 -10.00 2.94 -9.55
CA ALA A 183 -10.23 2.33 -8.23
C ALA A 183 -8.98 1.61 -7.69
N ALA A 184 -8.11 1.07 -8.55
CA ALA A 184 -6.85 0.48 -8.15
C ALA A 184 -5.82 1.52 -7.65
N LYS A 185 -6.00 2.80 -8.01
CA LYS A 185 -5.17 3.93 -7.55
C LYS A 185 -5.72 4.63 -6.29
N LEU A 186 -6.80 4.12 -5.69
CA LEU A 186 -7.48 4.69 -4.53
C LEU A 186 -7.46 3.72 -3.35
N VAL A 187 -6.98 4.20 -2.20
CA VAL A 187 -6.91 3.42 -0.96
C VAL A 187 -7.63 4.13 0.18
N VAL A 188 -8.39 3.38 0.96
CA VAL A 188 -9.00 3.88 2.21
C VAL A 188 -8.27 3.29 3.40
N PHE A 189 -7.73 4.14 4.27
CA PHE A 189 -6.94 3.75 5.42
C PHE A 189 -7.67 3.92 6.76
N CYS A 190 -7.31 3.06 7.72
CA CYS A 190 -7.39 3.31 9.14
C CYS A 190 -5.97 3.18 9.73
N ASN A 191 -5.57 4.12 10.61
CA ASN A 191 -4.19 4.22 11.13
C ASN A 191 -3.12 4.32 10.03
N ALA A 192 -3.33 5.15 9.02
CA ALA A 192 -2.35 5.34 7.94
C ALA A 192 -0.99 5.78 8.49
N PRO A 193 0.13 5.13 8.12
CA PRO A 193 1.45 5.62 8.45
C PRO A 193 1.82 6.83 7.58
N GLU A 194 2.56 7.76 8.18
CA GLU A 194 2.94 9.03 7.52
C GLU A 194 4.20 8.91 6.64
N ASP A 195 4.95 7.82 6.80
CA ASP A 195 6.25 7.54 6.19
C ASP A 195 6.21 6.42 5.14
N ASN A 196 5.04 5.95 4.75
CA ASN A 196 4.85 4.80 3.85
C ASN A 196 5.41 5.06 2.44
N PRO A 197 6.43 4.31 1.96
CA PRO A 197 6.96 4.47 0.61
C PRO A 197 6.27 3.59 -0.43
N PHE A 198 5.46 2.64 0.00
CA PHE A 198 5.21 1.40 -0.74
C PHE A 198 3.88 1.37 -1.46
N MET A 199 2.80 1.76 -0.77
CA MET A 199 1.45 1.58 -1.28
C MET A 199 1.05 2.69 -2.25
N ALA A 200 0.21 2.37 -3.23
CA ALA A 200 -0.48 3.39 -4.01
C ALA A 200 -1.26 4.31 -3.08
N GLY A 201 -1.19 5.63 -3.30
CA GLY A 201 -1.80 6.60 -2.41
C GLY A 201 -1.03 6.89 -1.11
N ALA A 202 0.18 6.37 -0.94
CA ALA A 202 1.09 6.83 0.10
C ALA A 202 1.20 8.37 0.08
N PHE A 203 1.32 8.99 1.25
CA PHE A 203 1.49 10.43 1.38
C PHE A 203 2.65 10.73 2.32
N HIS A 204 3.17 11.94 2.22
CA HIS A 204 4.16 12.46 3.13
C HIS A 204 3.46 13.19 4.27
N GLY A 205 3.53 12.65 5.47
CA GLY A 205 2.80 13.16 6.61
C GLY A 205 3.26 14.54 7.08
N PRO A 206 2.38 15.32 7.74
CA PRO A 206 2.76 16.64 8.23
C PRO A 206 3.77 16.61 9.37
N GLY A 207 3.98 15.45 10.03
CA GLY A 207 4.99 15.24 11.05
C GLY A 207 6.37 14.85 10.50
N GLU A 208 6.46 14.57 9.21
CA GLU A 208 7.69 14.15 8.54
C GLU A 208 8.62 15.34 8.18
N PRO A 209 9.93 15.11 7.89
CA PRO A 209 10.86 16.15 7.47
C PRO A 209 10.41 16.86 6.18
N GLU A 210 11.05 18.00 5.86
CA GLU A 210 10.76 18.75 4.62
C GLU A 210 10.92 17.90 3.36
N SER A 211 11.93 17.05 3.35
CA SER A 211 12.11 15.99 2.35
C SER A 211 12.86 14.81 2.93
N VAL A 212 12.57 13.60 2.45
CA VAL A 212 13.15 12.36 2.97
C VAL A 212 13.18 11.29 1.88
N ILE A 213 14.16 10.38 1.94
CA ILE A 213 14.21 9.17 1.11
C ILE A 213 13.74 7.98 1.94
N ASN A 214 12.66 7.34 1.52
CA ASN A 214 12.16 6.09 2.06
C ASN A 214 12.29 4.99 1.00
N VAL A 215 12.67 3.78 1.42
CA VAL A 215 12.90 2.67 0.51
C VAL A 215 12.04 1.48 0.91
N GLY A 216 11.32 0.93 -0.05
CA GLY A 216 10.60 -0.33 0.10
C GLY A 216 11.41 -1.47 -0.51
N VAL A 217 11.65 -2.53 0.27
CA VAL A 217 12.34 -3.74 -0.18
C VAL A 217 11.41 -4.94 -0.04
N SER A 218 11.45 -5.84 -1.01
CA SER A 218 10.60 -7.03 -1.06
C SER A 218 11.39 -8.28 -1.44
N GLY A 219 10.85 -9.45 -1.12
CA GLY A 219 11.48 -10.73 -1.45
C GLY A 219 10.67 -11.92 -0.91
N PRO A 220 9.39 -12.09 -1.27
CA PRO A 220 8.64 -13.31 -0.94
C PRO A 220 9.33 -14.56 -1.45
N GLY A 221 9.89 -14.51 -2.67
CA GLY A 221 10.64 -15.61 -3.26
C GLY A 221 11.84 -16.06 -2.40
N VAL A 222 12.59 -15.10 -1.85
CA VAL A 222 13.74 -15.39 -0.97
C VAL A 222 13.31 -16.14 0.30
N VAL A 223 12.22 -15.68 0.92
CA VAL A 223 11.67 -16.33 2.12
C VAL A 223 11.18 -17.74 1.78
N ARG A 224 10.45 -17.90 0.67
CA ARG A 224 10.00 -19.22 0.20
C ARG A 224 11.16 -20.16 -0.04
N CYS A 225 12.19 -19.74 -0.76
CA CYS A 225 13.37 -20.55 -1.03
C CYS A 225 14.13 -20.94 0.25
N ALA A 226 14.17 -20.05 1.24
CA ALA A 226 14.78 -20.36 2.53
C ALA A 226 14.00 -21.46 3.29
N LEU A 227 12.66 -21.43 3.25
CA LEU A 227 11.81 -22.44 3.91
C LEU A 227 11.92 -23.80 3.23
N LYS A 228 12.04 -23.87 1.91
CA LYS A 228 12.27 -25.14 1.18
C LYS A 228 13.52 -25.89 1.61
N LYS A 229 14.48 -25.20 2.22
CA LYS A 229 15.73 -25.81 2.73
C LYS A 229 15.54 -26.49 4.09
N ILE A 230 14.38 -26.35 4.74
CA ILE A 230 14.06 -26.92 6.06
C ILE A 230 12.69 -27.64 6.08
N PRO A 231 12.42 -28.59 5.17
CA PRO A 231 11.07 -29.17 5.01
C PRO A 231 10.56 -29.88 6.27
N ASP A 232 11.45 -30.40 7.11
CA ASP A 232 11.13 -31.11 8.35
C ASP A 232 11.25 -30.21 9.60
N GLY A 233 11.47 -28.92 9.42
CA GLY A 233 11.61 -27.94 10.51
C GLY A 233 10.29 -27.73 11.25
N ASN A 234 10.35 -27.63 12.58
CA ASN A 234 9.18 -27.23 13.36
C ASN A 234 8.89 -25.72 13.22
N LEU A 235 7.75 -25.25 13.72
CA LEU A 235 7.35 -23.83 13.56
C LEU A 235 8.33 -22.84 14.20
N THR A 236 9.13 -23.24 15.17
CA THR A 236 10.21 -22.39 15.71
C THR A 236 11.36 -22.26 14.71
N ASP A 237 11.73 -23.36 14.06
CA ASP A 237 12.76 -23.35 13.01
C ASP A 237 12.31 -22.54 11.82
N VAL A 238 11.02 -22.62 11.45
CA VAL A 238 10.39 -21.81 10.40
C VAL A 238 10.49 -20.32 10.77
N ALA A 239 10.06 -19.91 11.96
CA ALA A 239 10.10 -18.53 12.42
C ALA A 239 11.54 -17.96 12.45
N ASP A 240 12.51 -18.75 12.92
CA ASP A 240 13.92 -18.35 12.96
C ASP A 240 14.53 -18.23 11.57
N THR A 241 14.14 -19.08 10.63
CA THR A 241 14.57 -19.01 9.23
C THR A 241 14.02 -17.75 8.56
N ILE A 242 12.72 -17.46 8.71
CA ILE A 242 12.10 -16.25 8.17
C ILE A 242 12.80 -15.01 8.77
N LYS A 243 13.00 -14.95 10.08
CA LYS A 243 13.65 -13.85 10.76
C LYS A 243 15.06 -13.57 10.24
N LYS A 244 15.88 -14.62 10.04
CA LYS A 244 17.23 -14.50 9.49
C LYS A 244 17.23 -14.02 8.03
N THR A 245 16.28 -14.48 7.25
CA THR A 245 16.11 -14.07 5.85
C THR A 245 15.68 -12.61 5.78
N ALA A 246 14.67 -12.22 6.55
CA ALA A 246 14.19 -10.84 6.65
C ALA A 246 15.30 -9.87 7.09
N PHE A 247 16.17 -10.28 8.02
CA PHE A 247 17.34 -9.50 8.41
C PHE A 247 18.24 -9.21 7.19
N LYS A 248 18.55 -10.19 6.36
CA LYS A 248 19.43 -10.02 5.19
C LYS A 248 18.79 -9.10 4.16
N ILE A 249 17.51 -9.30 3.85
CA ILE A 249 16.74 -8.45 2.92
C ILE A 249 16.75 -7.00 3.38
N THR A 250 16.47 -6.74 4.66
CA THR A 250 16.46 -5.39 5.24
C THR A 250 17.84 -4.71 5.17
N ARG A 251 18.93 -5.46 5.39
CA ARG A 251 20.31 -4.92 5.27
C ARG A 251 20.61 -4.42 3.87
N LEU A 252 20.13 -5.11 2.84
CA LEU A 252 20.24 -4.65 1.45
C LEU A 252 19.42 -3.38 1.24
N GLY A 253 18.16 -3.35 1.69
CA GLY A 253 17.31 -2.16 1.62
C GLY A 253 17.96 -0.94 2.29
N GLN A 254 18.58 -1.11 3.47
CA GLN A 254 19.30 -0.05 4.16
C GLN A 254 20.53 0.45 3.38
N LEU A 255 21.28 -0.45 2.74
CA LEU A 255 22.43 -0.07 1.92
C LEU A 255 21.97 0.84 0.76
N ILE A 256 20.95 0.42 0.03
CA ILE A 256 20.39 1.18 -1.09
C ILE A 256 19.80 2.52 -0.64
N ALA A 257 19.07 2.53 0.49
CA ALA A 257 18.50 3.75 1.05
C ALA A 257 19.57 4.76 1.46
N SER A 258 20.63 4.30 2.11
CA SER A 258 21.77 5.15 2.51
C SER A 258 22.49 5.74 1.30
N GLU A 259 22.65 4.94 0.25
CA GLU A 259 23.33 5.40 -0.97
C GLU A 259 22.44 6.39 -1.76
N ALA A 260 21.13 6.14 -1.86
CA ALA A 260 20.20 7.07 -2.47
C ALA A 260 20.15 8.41 -1.72
N SER A 261 20.08 8.37 -0.39
CA SER A 261 20.14 9.56 0.48
C SER A 261 21.40 10.37 0.24
N ARG A 262 22.56 9.71 0.23
CA ARG A 262 23.87 10.36 0.01
C ARG A 262 23.97 11.02 -1.37
N ARG A 263 23.54 10.34 -2.45
CA ARG A 263 23.62 10.87 -3.83
C ARG A 263 22.63 11.99 -4.10
N LEU A 264 21.47 11.93 -3.47
CA LEU A 264 20.41 12.94 -3.63
C LEU A 264 20.55 14.12 -2.66
N ASP A 265 21.44 14.03 -1.67
CA ASP A 265 21.57 15.00 -0.57
C ASP A 265 20.23 15.26 0.15
N VAL A 266 19.51 14.16 0.44
CA VAL A 266 18.21 14.16 1.12
C VAL A 266 18.29 13.19 2.29
N PRO A 267 17.82 13.54 3.50
CA PRO A 267 17.88 12.67 4.67
C PRO A 267 17.30 11.27 4.40
N PHE A 268 17.95 10.25 4.96
CA PHE A 268 17.40 8.89 4.97
C PHE A 268 16.33 8.78 6.07
N GLY A 269 15.12 8.39 5.68
CA GLY A 269 13.98 8.13 6.55
C GLY A 269 13.93 6.68 6.99
N ILE A 270 13.18 5.84 6.26
CA ILE A 270 12.95 4.45 6.66
C ILE A 270 13.23 3.44 5.53
N VAL A 271 13.45 2.19 5.95
CA VAL A 271 13.31 1.00 5.13
C VAL A 271 12.00 0.31 5.51
N ASP A 272 11.15 0.14 4.54
CA ASP A 272 9.94 -0.68 4.63
C ASP A 272 10.25 -2.07 4.09
N LEU A 273 10.35 -3.07 4.98
CA LEU A 273 10.43 -4.46 4.59
C LEU A 273 9.02 -5.02 4.49
N SER A 274 8.44 -4.92 3.33
CA SER A 274 7.14 -5.53 3.03
C SER A 274 7.32 -6.68 2.05
N LEU A 275 6.94 -7.89 2.47
CA LEU A 275 6.81 -9.01 1.55
C LEU A 275 5.58 -8.74 0.66
N ALA A 276 5.80 -7.94 -0.37
CA ALA A 276 4.79 -7.59 -1.36
C ALA A 276 5.02 -8.46 -2.60
N PRO A 277 4.10 -9.37 -2.90
CA PRO A 277 4.24 -10.28 -4.02
C PRO A 277 4.15 -9.55 -5.37
N THR A 278 4.51 -10.27 -6.42
CA THR A 278 4.21 -9.92 -7.80
C THR A 278 3.52 -11.10 -8.48
N PRO A 279 2.88 -10.90 -9.65
CA PRO A 279 2.32 -12.01 -10.42
C PRO A 279 3.38 -12.98 -10.97
N ALA A 280 4.66 -12.67 -10.79
CA ALA A 280 5.77 -13.50 -11.26
C ALA A 280 5.81 -14.86 -10.53
N VAL A 281 6.18 -15.89 -11.25
CA VAL A 281 6.34 -17.23 -10.70
C VAL A 281 7.42 -17.22 -9.61
N GLY A 282 7.06 -17.71 -8.43
CA GLY A 282 7.99 -17.82 -7.29
C GLY A 282 7.90 -16.67 -6.29
N ASP A 283 7.27 -15.55 -6.63
CA ASP A 283 7.16 -14.35 -5.79
C ASP A 283 5.74 -14.22 -5.20
N SER A 284 5.36 -15.13 -4.30
CA SER A 284 4.02 -15.22 -3.72
C SER A 284 4.06 -15.41 -2.21
N VAL A 285 3.30 -14.59 -1.49
CA VAL A 285 3.09 -14.75 -0.04
C VAL A 285 2.21 -15.95 0.25
N ALA A 286 1.19 -16.23 -0.57
CA ALA A 286 0.36 -17.43 -0.43
C ALA A 286 1.23 -18.69 -0.48
N HIS A 287 2.15 -18.78 -1.42
CA HIS A 287 3.07 -19.92 -1.51
C HIS A 287 4.03 -20.03 -0.31
N ILE A 288 4.37 -18.91 0.36
CA ILE A 288 5.11 -18.99 1.65
C ILE A 288 4.25 -19.70 2.70
N LEU A 289 2.96 -19.34 2.78
CA LEU A 289 2.02 -19.94 3.74
C LEU A 289 1.83 -21.44 3.46
N GLU A 290 1.85 -21.84 2.19
CA GLU A 290 1.82 -23.25 1.77
C GLU A 290 3.10 -23.99 2.13
N GLU A 291 4.29 -23.39 1.97
CA GLU A 291 5.56 -23.97 2.45
C GLU A 291 5.62 -24.10 3.98
N ILE A 292 4.86 -23.30 4.74
CA ILE A 292 4.71 -23.44 6.21
C ILE A 292 3.89 -24.70 6.56
N GLY A 293 3.15 -25.27 5.60
CA GLY A 293 2.44 -26.54 5.76
C GLY A 293 0.94 -26.48 5.46
N LEU A 294 0.45 -25.46 4.77
CA LEU A 294 -0.91 -25.44 4.27
C LEU A 294 -1.00 -26.10 2.89
N GLU A 295 -2.05 -26.87 2.64
CA GLU A 295 -2.32 -27.40 1.31
C GLU A 295 -2.60 -26.27 0.31
N GLN A 296 -3.36 -25.26 0.76
CA GLN A 296 -3.68 -24.08 -0.03
C GLN A 296 -3.97 -22.89 0.88
N CYS A 297 -3.57 -21.70 0.45
CA CYS A 297 -3.91 -20.45 1.11
C CYS A 297 -5.43 -20.28 1.19
N GLY A 298 -5.95 -19.79 2.32
CA GLY A 298 -7.39 -19.69 2.60
C GLY A 298 -7.94 -20.82 3.47
N ALA A 299 -7.28 -21.99 3.53
CA ALA A 299 -7.64 -23.08 4.42
C ALA A 299 -7.55 -22.69 5.91
N HIS A 300 -8.17 -23.48 6.79
CA HIS A 300 -7.98 -23.30 8.24
C HIS A 300 -6.49 -23.41 8.59
N GLY A 301 -6.00 -22.51 9.46
CA GLY A 301 -4.57 -22.37 9.75
C GLY A 301 -3.89 -21.20 9.04
N THR A 302 -4.44 -20.69 7.91
CA THR A 302 -3.85 -19.58 7.14
C THR A 302 -3.59 -18.34 7.99
N THR A 303 -4.56 -17.92 8.83
CA THR A 303 -4.40 -16.75 9.71
C THR A 303 -3.28 -16.97 10.73
N ALA A 304 -3.13 -18.18 11.28
CA ALA A 304 -2.05 -18.52 12.22
C ALA A 304 -0.67 -18.51 11.54
N ALA A 305 -0.57 -19.12 10.34
CA ALA A 305 0.66 -19.12 9.56
C ALA A 305 1.07 -17.70 9.15
N LEU A 306 0.10 -16.85 8.75
CA LEU A 306 0.34 -15.45 8.44
C LEU A 306 0.79 -14.64 9.65
N ALA A 307 0.23 -14.91 10.84
CA ALA A 307 0.66 -14.26 12.09
C ALA A 307 2.13 -14.58 12.40
N LEU A 308 2.54 -15.85 12.24
CA LEU A 308 3.93 -16.29 12.40
C LEU A 308 4.83 -15.59 11.37
N LEU A 309 4.45 -15.59 10.10
CA LEU A 309 5.20 -14.95 9.02
C LEU A 309 5.40 -13.46 9.30
N ASN A 310 4.32 -12.74 9.57
CA ASN A 310 4.34 -11.30 9.77
C ASN A 310 5.20 -10.88 10.98
N ASP A 311 5.09 -11.60 12.09
CA ASP A 311 5.87 -11.36 13.29
C ASP A 311 7.38 -11.63 13.07
N ALA A 312 7.70 -12.75 12.42
CA ALA A 312 9.10 -13.11 12.13
C ALA A 312 9.77 -12.11 11.18
N VAL A 313 9.03 -11.63 10.15
CA VAL A 313 9.50 -10.59 9.23
C VAL A 313 9.80 -9.29 9.99
N LYS A 314 8.87 -8.81 10.81
CA LYS A 314 9.06 -7.60 11.62
C LYS A 314 10.25 -7.70 12.57
N LYS A 315 10.41 -8.83 13.26
CA LYS A 315 11.56 -9.10 14.14
C LYS A 315 12.88 -9.09 13.37
N GLY A 316 12.93 -9.70 12.19
CA GLY A 316 14.12 -9.68 11.34
C GLY A 316 14.48 -8.27 10.88
N GLY A 317 13.48 -7.50 10.44
CA GLY A 317 13.66 -6.10 10.03
C GLY A 317 14.23 -5.22 11.14
N THR A 318 13.58 -5.21 12.32
CA THR A 318 14.00 -4.38 13.47
C THR A 318 15.38 -4.76 14.01
N MET A 319 15.82 -6.00 13.83
CA MET A 319 17.19 -6.42 14.18
C MET A 319 18.23 -5.92 13.17
N ALA A 320 17.82 -5.68 11.92
CA ALA A 320 18.72 -5.29 10.83
C ALA A 320 18.97 -3.78 10.76
N SER A 321 17.99 -2.96 11.12
CA SER A 321 18.02 -1.51 10.96
C SER A 321 17.24 -0.81 12.07
N SER A 322 17.73 0.34 12.53
CA SER A 322 16.97 1.27 13.38
C SER A 322 16.01 2.16 12.59
N HIS A 323 16.02 2.07 11.27
CA HIS A 323 15.21 2.85 10.35
C HIS A 323 14.06 2.03 9.74
N VAL A 324 13.51 1.06 10.46
CA VAL A 324 12.36 0.29 9.99
C VAL A 324 11.07 1.07 10.25
N GLY A 325 10.25 1.21 9.22
CA GLY A 325 9.00 1.96 9.29
C GLY A 325 8.00 1.53 8.22
N GLY A 326 7.10 2.42 7.85
CA GLY A 326 6.08 2.17 6.83
C GLY A 326 5.09 1.09 7.23
N LEU A 327 4.86 0.15 6.34
CA LEU A 327 3.90 -0.95 6.52
C LEU A 327 4.58 -2.27 6.93
N SER A 328 5.88 -2.36 6.88
CA SER A 328 6.73 -3.54 7.16
C SER A 328 6.02 -4.81 7.62
N GLY A 329 6.14 -5.91 6.88
CA GLY A 329 5.52 -7.20 7.18
C GLY A 329 5.06 -7.95 5.93
N ALA A 330 3.98 -8.72 6.03
CA ALA A 330 3.44 -9.50 4.93
C ALA A 330 2.20 -8.83 4.31
N PHE A 331 2.24 -8.58 3.00
CA PHE A 331 1.12 -8.10 2.19
C PHE A 331 0.32 -9.27 1.64
N ILE A 332 -0.97 -9.06 1.43
CA ILE A 332 -1.89 -10.06 0.89
C ILE A 332 -2.75 -9.48 -0.27
N PRO A 333 -2.17 -8.81 -1.27
CA PRO A 333 -2.94 -8.33 -2.42
C PRO A 333 -3.37 -9.51 -3.28
N VAL A 334 -4.65 -9.57 -3.68
CA VAL A 334 -5.15 -10.75 -4.40
C VAL A 334 -4.66 -10.79 -5.84
N THR A 335 -4.78 -9.70 -6.62
CA THR A 335 -4.43 -9.74 -8.04
C THR A 335 -2.92 -9.70 -8.31
N GLU A 336 -2.12 -9.36 -7.31
CA GLU A 336 -0.67 -9.25 -7.40
C GLU A 336 0.06 -10.53 -6.92
N ASP A 337 -0.66 -11.55 -6.44
CA ASP A 337 -0.09 -12.78 -5.86
C ASP A 337 -0.64 -14.04 -6.55
N ALA A 338 0.21 -14.77 -7.26
CA ALA A 338 -0.20 -15.95 -8.02
C ALA A 338 -0.93 -17.01 -7.16
N GLY A 339 -0.47 -17.26 -5.93
CA GLY A 339 -1.13 -18.21 -5.03
C GLY A 339 -2.46 -17.69 -4.48
N MET A 340 -2.58 -16.38 -4.20
CA MET A 340 -3.86 -15.78 -3.80
C MET A 340 -4.87 -15.83 -4.94
N ILE A 341 -4.45 -15.54 -6.18
CA ILE A 341 -5.28 -15.67 -7.40
C ILE A 341 -5.83 -17.08 -7.53
N ASP A 342 -4.97 -18.09 -7.42
CA ASP A 342 -5.36 -19.50 -7.57
C ASP A 342 -6.30 -19.93 -6.44
N ALA A 343 -6.02 -19.56 -5.20
CA ALA A 343 -6.87 -19.85 -4.06
C ALA A 343 -8.25 -19.17 -4.15
N ALA A 344 -8.31 -17.95 -4.68
CA ALA A 344 -9.57 -17.24 -4.92
C ALA A 344 -10.39 -17.88 -6.06
N ARG A 345 -9.73 -18.32 -7.15
CA ARG A 345 -10.39 -19.00 -8.28
C ARG A 345 -11.11 -20.28 -7.86
N VAL A 346 -10.49 -21.07 -7.01
CA VAL A 346 -11.09 -22.33 -6.53
C VAL A 346 -12.02 -22.13 -5.33
N GLY A 347 -12.09 -20.92 -4.79
CA GLY A 347 -12.98 -20.56 -3.68
C GLY A 347 -12.49 -20.98 -2.29
N THR A 348 -11.23 -21.41 -2.14
CA THR A 348 -10.61 -21.66 -0.84
C THR A 348 -10.35 -20.35 -0.11
N LEU A 349 -9.93 -19.30 -0.84
CA LEU A 349 -9.77 -17.95 -0.32
C LEU A 349 -11.05 -17.14 -0.61
N LYS A 350 -11.70 -16.65 0.43
CA LYS A 350 -12.91 -15.81 0.37
C LYS A 350 -12.65 -14.48 1.09
N ILE A 351 -13.52 -13.50 0.85
CA ILE A 351 -13.42 -12.17 1.46
C ILE A 351 -13.40 -12.27 3.00
N GLU A 352 -14.28 -13.05 3.60
CA GLU A 352 -14.35 -13.22 5.05
C GLU A 352 -13.06 -13.86 5.63
N LYS A 353 -12.38 -14.71 4.83
CA LYS A 353 -11.09 -15.25 5.22
C LYS A 353 -10.00 -14.18 5.10
N LEU A 354 -10.03 -13.36 4.07
CA LEU A 354 -9.11 -12.21 3.93
C LEU A 354 -9.28 -11.22 5.07
N GLU A 355 -10.51 -10.86 5.45
CA GLU A 355 -10.79 -10.01 6.63
C GLU A 355 -10.18 -10.60 7.91
N ALA A 356 -10.33 -11.90 8.15
CA ALA A 356 -9.67 -12.56 9.29
C ALA A 356 -8.13 -12.50 9.19
N MET A 357 -7.56 -12.60 7.99
CA MET A 357 -6.12 -12.50 7.76
C MET A 357 -5.61 -11.07 7.97
N THR A 358 -6.42 -10.06 7.68
CA THR A 358 -6.04 -8.66 7.87
C THR A 358 -5.85 -8.27 9.34
N ALA A 359 -6.41 -9.03 10.28
CA ALA A 359 -6.12 -8.85 11.70
C ALA A 359 -4.63 -9.06 12.03
N VAL A 360 -3.90 -9.83 11.24
CA VAL A 360 -2.50 -10.25 11.49
C VAL A 360 -1.52 -9.90 10.35
N CYS A 361 -1.99 -9.45 9.18
CA CYS A 361 -1.12 -8.97 8.10
C CYS A 361 -0.59 -7.56 8.40
N SER A 362 0.20 -7.00 7.50
CA SER A 362 0.75 -5.65 7.66
C SER A 362 -0.11 -4.54 7.06
N VAL A 363 -1.02 -4.84 6.14
CA VAL A 363 -1.77 -3.82 5.38
C VAL A 363 -3.28 -3.92 5.60
N GLY A 364 -3.95 -4.86 4.97
CA GLY A 364 -5.42 -4.94 4.93
C GLY A 364 -5.91 -5.67 3.67
N LEU A 365 -7.13 -5.39 3.26
CA LEU A 365 -7.71 -5.86 1.99
C LEU A 365 -7.08 -5.08 0.84
N ASP A 366 -6.34 -5.76 0.00
CA ASP A 366 -5.60 -5.12 -1.07
C ASP A 366 -5.85 -5.77 -2.42
N MET A 367 -6.06 -4.94 -3.45
CA MET A 367 -6.33 -5.38 -4.83
C MET A 367 -7.43 -6.44 -4.92
N ILE A 368 -8.56 -6.16 -4.29
CA ILE A 368 -9.73 -7.05 -4.28
C ILE A 368 -10.69 -6.61 -5.38
N VAL A 369 -10.86 -7.45 -6.38
CA VAL A 369 -11.85 -7.22 -7.46
C VAL A 369 -13.18 -7.80 -7.03
N VAL A 370 -14.23 -6.98 -7.12
CA VAL A 370 -15.60 -7.33 -6.71
C VAL A 370 -16.59 -7.12 -7.87
N PRO A 371 -17.79 -7.74 -7.84
CA PRO A 371 -18.78 -7.56 -8.90
C PRO A 371 -19.11 -6.09 -9.17
N GLY A 372 -19.32 -5.76 -10.44
CA GLY A 372 -19.55 -4.37 -10.87
C GLY A 372 -20.90 -3.78 -10.41
N ASP A 373 -21.85 -4.63 -10.00
CA ASP A 373 -23.13 -4.23 -9.41
C ASP A 373 -23.08 -4.02 -7.88
N THR A 374 -21.92 -4.28 -7.24
CA THR A 374 -21.73 -4.05 -5.80
C THR A 374 -22.12 -2.63 -5.42
N THR A 375 -23.05 -2.50 -4.47
CA THR A 375 -23.56 -1.18 -4.06
C THR A 375 -22.54 -0.40 -3.24
N ALA A 376 -22.69 0.93 -3.24
CA ALA A 376 -21.84 1.81 -2.43
C ALA A 376 -21.92 1.48 -0.93
N GLU A 377 -23.09 1.03 -0.47
CA GLU A 377 -23.29 0.67 0.94
C GLU A 377 -22.53 -0.61 1.32
N VAL A 378 -22.45 -1.60 0.42
CA VAL A 378 -21.65 -2.81 0.63
C VAL A 378 -20.17 -2.48 0.64
N LEU A 379 -19.67 -1.67 -0.31
CA LEU A 379 -18.30 -1.19 -0.30
C LEU A 379 -17.97 -0.44 1.00
N SER A 380 -18.88 0.42 1.46
CA SER A 380 -18.74 1.14 2.74
C SER A 380 -18.70 0.20 3.94
N ALA A 381 -19.46 -0.89 3.93
CA ALA A 381 -19.49 -1.84 5.03
C ALA A 381 -18.16 -2.60 5.14
N VAL A 382 -17.59 -3.05 4.01
CA VAL A 382 -16.26 -3.68 3.98
C VAL A 382 -15.19 -2.72 4.50
N ILE A 383 -15.24 -1.43 4.13
CA ILE A 383 -14.36 -0.40 4.66
C ILE A 383 -14.52 -0.26 6.19
N ALA A 384 -15.77 -0.29 6.69
CA ALA A 384 -16.05 -0.18 8.13
C ALA A 384 -15.49 -1.38 8.90
N ASP A 385 -15.64 -2.59 8.39
CA ASP A 385 -15.14 -3.82 9.00
C ASP A 385 -13.60 -3.82 9.08
N GLU A 386 -12.92 -3.48 8.00
CA GLU A 386 -11.47 -3.33 7.99
C GLU A 386 -10.97 -2.22 8.92
N ALA A 387 -11.65 -1.09 8.93
CA ALA A 387 -11.32 0.00 9.86
C ALA A 387 -11.50 -0.43 11.32
N ALA A 388 -12.52 -1.24 11.63
CA ALA A 388 -12.74 -1.77 12.97
C ALA A 388 -11.61 -2.73 13.38
N ILE A 389 -11.18 -3.62 12.47
CA ILE A 389 -10.02 -4.51 12.69
C ILE A 389 -8.77 -3.68 12.99
N GLY A 390 -8.48 -2.67 12.17
CA GLY A 390 -7.32 -1.80 12.36
C GLY A 390 -7.38 -1.01 13.66
N MET A 391 -8.53 -0.41 13.96
CA MET A 391 -8.74 0.39 15.16
C MET A 391 -8.56 -0.42 16.46
N VAL A 392 -9.18 -1.61 16.53
CA VAL A 392 -9.14 -2.45 17.75
C VAL A 392 -7.75 -3.04 17.95
N ASN A 393 -7.09 -3.47 16.89
CA ASN A 393 -5.76 -4.08 16.96
C ASN A 393 -4.60 -3.08 16.98
N SER A 394 -4.86 -1.77 16.94
CA SER A 394 -3.84 -0.72 16.89
C SER A 394 -2.84 -0.93 15.75
N LYS A 395 -3.34 -1.33 14.58
CA LYS A 395 -2.56 -1.57 13.36
C LYS A 395 -3.14 -0.78 12.18
N THR A 396 -2.32 -0.53 11.17
CA THR A 396 -2.80 -0.02 9.89
C THR A 396 -3.67 -1.07 9.20
N THR A 397 -4.83 -0.64 8.72
CA THR A 397 -5.59 -1.37 7.71
C THR A 397 -5.86 -0.46 6.52
N ALA A 398 -5.80 -1.05 5.34
CA ALA A 398 -6.08 -0.41 4.06
C ALA A 398 -7.15 -1.20 3.32
N VAL A 399 -7.95 -0.51 2.52
CA VAL A 399 -8.95 -1.13 1.65
C VAL A 399 -8.76 -0.59 0.24
N ARG A 400 -8.44 -1.48 -0.69
CA ARG A 400 -8.36 -1.23 -2.13
C ARG A 400 -9.31 -2.19 -2.84
N LEU A 401 -10.58 -1.75 -2.97
CA LEU A 401 -11.67 -2.50 -3.63
C LEU A 401 -11.89 -1.96 -5.04
N ILE A 402 -12.07 -2.87 -5.99
CA ILE A 402 -12.22 -2.53 -7.41
C ILE A 402 -13.52 -3.14 -7.93
N PRO A 403 -14.63 -2.38 -7.96
CA PRO A 403 -15.86 -2.81 -8.62
C PRO A 403 -15.61 -2.96 -10.12
N ALA A 404 -15.71 -4.18 -10.64
CA ALA A 404 -15.50 -4.49 -12.06
C ALA A 404 -16.77 -4.19 -12.87
N ILE A 405 -16.95 -2.92 -13.25
CA ILE A 405 -18.18 -2.44 -13.89
C ILE A 405 -18.52 -3.27 -15.14
N GLY A 406 -19.75 -3.76 -15.19
CA GLY A 406 -20.25 -4.62 -16.28
C GLY A 406 -19.86 -6.10 -16.20
N LYS A 407 -19.14 -6.51 -15.12
CA LYS A 407 -18.71 -7.91 -14.93
C LYS A 407 -19.25 -8.50 -13.62
N ASN A 408 -19.30 -9.83 -13.57
CA ASN A 408 -19.88 -10.61 -12.47
C ASN A 408 -18.84 -11.43 -11.73
N ALA A 409 -19.21 -11.96 -10.57
CA ALA A 409 -18.38 -12.89 -9.82
C ALA A 409 -17.97 -14.11 -10.66
N GLY A 410 -16.71 -14.51 -10.54
CA GLY A 410 -16.13 -15.63 -11.28
C GLY A 410 -15.54 -15.27 -12.65
N GLU A 411 -15.81 -14.07 -13.17
CA GLU A 411 -15.07 -13.52 -14.31
C GLU A 411 -13.71 -12.98 -13.85
N GLU A 412 -12.86 -12.53 -14.78
CA GLU A 412 -11.54 -11.97 -14.47
C GLU A 412 -11.42 -10.53 -14.91
N LEU A 413 -10.60 -9.77 -14.15
CA LEU A 413 -10.14 -8.45 -14.50
C LEU A 413 -8.62 -8.44 -14.62
N ASN A 414 -8.09 -7.81 -15.65
CA ASN A 414 -6.65 -7.75 -15.92
C ASN A 414 -6.19 -6.28 -15.97
N PHE A 415 -5.30 -5.92 -15.07
CA PHE A 415 -4.68 -4.58 -15.01
C PHE A 415 -3.35 -4.55 -15.76
N GLY A 416 -2.72 -5.71 -15.96
CA GLY A 416 -1.38 -5.83 -16.51
C GLY A 416 -0.27 -5.45 -15.54
N GLY A 417 0.97 -5.65 -15.97
CA GLY A 417 2.17 -5.29 -15.21
C GLY A 417 2.20 -5.85 -13.79
N LEU A 418 2.60 -5.03 -12.83
CA LEU A 418 2.71 -5.41 -11.42
C LEU A 418 1.35 -5.53 -10.72
N LEU A 419 0.30 -4.86 -11.21
CA LEU A 419 -1.04 -4.96 -10.63
C LEU A 419 -1.73 -6.29 -10.96
N GLY A 420 -1.21 -7.01 -11.96
CA GLY A 420 -1.60 -8.37 -12.30
C GLY A 420 -3.01 -8.52 -12.83
N SER A 421 -3.60 -9.66 -12.55
CA SER A 421 -4.97 -10.01 -12.91
C SER A 421 -5.57 -10.90 -11.84
N GLY A 422 -6.89 -10.90 -11.69
CA GLY A 422 -7.50 -11.77 -10.70
C GLY A 422 -8.99 -12.03 -10.92
N PRO A 423 -9.53 -13.06 -10.25
CA PRO A 423 -10.94 -13.37 -10.30
C PRO A 423 -11.75 -12.29 -9.58
N ILE A 424 -12.94 -12.03 -10.08
CA ILE A 424 -13.94 -11.19 -9.41
C ILE A 424 -14.54 -12.02 -8.27
N MET A 425 -14.20 -11.63 -7.04
CA MET A 425 -14.58 -12.36 -5.83
C MET A 425 -16.03 -12.06 -5.44
N PRO A 426 -16.84 -13.07 -5.12
CA PRO A 426 -18.22 -12.84 -4.67
C PRO A 426 -18.24 -12.14 -3.31
N LEU A 427 -19.18 -11.22 -3.12
CA LEU A 427 -19.48 -10.57 -1.85
C LEU A 427 -20.86 -11.01 -1.34
N ASN A 428 -21.05 -10.92 -0.02
CA ASN A 428 -22.37 -11.06 0.58
C ASN A 428 -23.27 -9.89 0.13
N THR A 429 -24.46 -10.21 -0.36
CA THR A 429 -25.40 -9.23 -0.91
C THR A 429 -26.43 -8.72 0.11
N ALA A 430 -26.41 -9.20 1.36
CA ALA A 430 -27.26 -8.68 2.41
C ALA A 430 -26.99 -7.19 2.64
N SER A 431 -28.03 -6.36 2.61
CA SER A 431 -27.88 -4.91 2.59
C SER A 431 -27.45 -4.33 3.95
N PRO A 432 -26.29 -3.66 4.04
CA PRO A 432 -25.85 -2.92 5.21
C PRO A 432 -26.38 -1.47 5.25
N ALA A 433 -27.22 -1.06 4.30
CA ALA A 433 -27.58 0.33 4.05
C ALA A 433 -28.08 1.06 5.32
N LYS A 434 -28.86 0.39 6.18
CA LYS A 434 -29.34 1.00 7.43
C LYS A 434 -28.21 1.32 8.42
N MET A 435 -27.17 0.46 8.49
CA MET A 435 -26.01 0.71 9.34
C MET A 435 -25.19 1.89 8.80
N ILE A 436 -24.89 1.87 7.50
CA ILE A 436 -24.09 2.90 6.85
C ILE A 436 -24.79 4.27 6.89
N SER A 437 -26.10 4.31 6.67
CA SER A 437 -26.87 5.56 6.71
C SER A 437 -27.00 6.21 8.10
N ARG A 438 -26.61 5.53 9.18
CA ARG A 438 -26.58 6.13 10.52
C ARG A 438 -25.51 7.22 10.63
N GLY A 439 -24.43 7.12 9.87
CA GLY A 439 -23.33 8.07 9.90
C GLY A 439 -22.68 8.24 11.28
N GLY A 440 -22.12 9.41 11.53
CA GLY A 440 -21.50 9.76 12.80
C GLY A 440 -20.17 9.05 13.04
N ARG A 441 -19.94 8.48 14.23
CA ARG A 441 -18.65 7.91 14.60
C ARG A 441 -18.79 6.61 15.36
N ILE A 442 -17.97 5.61 15.01
CA ILE A 442 -17.66 4.50 15.93
C ILE A 442 -16.57 5.01 16.87
N PRO A 443 -16.81 5.06 18.19
CA PRO A 443 -15.86 5.66 19.12
C PRO A 443 -14.59 4.81 19.24
N ALA A 444 -13.50 5.45 19.69
CA ALA A 444 -12.24 4.76 19.96
C ALA A 444 -12.45 3.65 21.02
N PRO A 445 -11.76 2.49 20.87
CA PRO A 445 -11.92 1.38 21.79
C PRO A 445 -11.33 1.68 23.17
N LEU A 446 -11.83 0.98 24.19
CA LEU A 446 -11.25 1.04 25.54
C LEU A 446 -9.85 0.41 25.51
N GLN A 447 -8.82 1.22 25.80
CA GLN A 447 -7.44 0.76 25.81
C GLN A 447 -7.05 0.00 27.09
N SER A 448 -7.76 0.27 28.20
CA SER A 448 -7.49 -0.32 29.51
C SER A 448 -8.03 -1.74 29.70
N LEU A 449 -8.94 -2.18 28.84
CA LEU A 449 -9.57 -3.51 28.92
C LEU A 449 -9.29 -4.24 27.57
N LYS A 450 -8.06 -4.65 27.38
CA LYS A 450 -7.70 -5.59 26.32
C LYS A 450 -7.79 -7.00 26.88
N ASN A 451 -8.79 -7.73 26.47
CA ASN A 451 -8.91 -9.14 26.80
C ASN A 451 -7.94 -9.95 25.96
#